data_12f016cb7d99a18161e0212a57234a5a
#
_entry.id   12f016cb7d99a18161e0212a57234a5a
#
_cell.length_a   1.000
_cell.length_b   1.000
_cell.length_c   1.000
_cell.angle_alpha   90.00
_cell.angle_beta   90.00
_cell.angle_gamma   90.00
#
_symmetry.space_group_name_H-M   'P 1'
#
loop_
_entity.id
_entity.type
_entity.pdbx_description
1 polymer ?
#
loop_
_entity_poly.entity_id
_entity_poly.type
_entity_poly.pdbx_seq_one_letter_code
_entity_poly.pdbx_strand_id
1 'polypeptide(L)'
;MLLDKMIHKTLLTVILFCGMTVMCHAQIKISDLFREMPDSLLPVLSENNRLDMIDFMASGMKAEVSNRLGGKSEMTMLTDDSLRVKVSDALTITLLLVTPLDSIESGNKVICCIRTYGTDESMLQSVTSFYTIQWNQMNQMPPLNDEDTQRIQALDMQTILNWGRGILKKD
;
A
#
# COMPACT_ATOMS: atom_id res chain seq x y z
N MET A 1 14.13 -56.35 16.92
CA MET A 1 15.02 -55.35 17.60
C MET A 1 15.79 -54.43 16.67
N LEU A 2 16.45 -54.87 15.57
CA LEU A 2 17.07 -53.94 14.60
C LEU A 2 16.06 -53.22 13.71
N LEU A 3 15.02 -53.92 13.25
CA LEU A 3 13.98 -53.40 12.40
C LEU A 3 13.13 -52.30 13.11
N ASP A 4 12.78 -52.52 14.38
CA ASP A 4 12.06 -51.55 15.20
C ASP A 4 12.88 -50.25 15.40
N LYS A 5 14.20 -50.35 15.61
CA LYS A 5 15.04 -49.15 15.72
C LYS A 5 15.19 -48.39 14.40
N MET A 6 15.15 -49.07 13.25
CA MET A 6 15.16 -48.40 11.95
C MET A 6 13.80 -47.70 11.70
N ILE A 7 12.69 -48.34 12.00
CA ILE A 7 11.32 -47.77 11.85
C ILE A 7 11.20 -46.50 12.73
N HIS A 8 11.62 -46.58 13.99
CA HIS A 8 11.59 -45.40 14.87
C HIS A 8 12.48 -44.24 14.40
N LYS A 9 13.66 -44.53 13.87
CA LYS A 9 14.55 -43.48 13.31
C LYS A 9 13.95 -42.84 12.05
N THR A 10 13.38 -43.61 11.14
CA THR A 10 12.73 -43.09 9.95
C THR A 10 11.46 -42.31 10.28
N LEU A 11 10.66 -42.80 11.24
CA LEU A 11 9.46 -42.08 11.70
C LEU A 11 9.82 -40.74 12.37
N LEU A 12 10.87 -40.72 13.21
CA LEU A 12 11.36 -39.51 13.86
C LEU A 12 11.89 -38.48 12.85
N THR A 13 12.55 -38.95 11.78
CA THR A 13 13.07 -38.07 10.71
C THR A 13 11.95 -37.47 9.89
N VAL A 14 10.90 -38.25 9.59
CA VAL A 14 9.71 -37.76 8.85
C VAL A 14 8.92 -36.74 9.68
N ILE A 15 8.76 -36.97 10.99
CA ILE A 15 8.07 -36.03 11.89
C ILE A 15 8.90 -34.73 12.02
N LEU A 16 10.22 -34.79 12.09
CA LEU A 16 11.09 -33.62 12.14
C LEU A 16 11.06 -32.82 10.83
N PHE A 17 10.93 -33.49 9.68
CA PHE A 17 10.83 -32.84 8.37
C PHE A 17 9.46 -32.22 8.12
N CYS A 18 8.38 -32.82 8.66
CA CYS A 18 7.00 -32.30 8.53
C CYS A 18 6.75 -31.09 9.46
N GLY A 19 7.55 -30.90 10.53
CA GLY A 19 7.42 -29.78 11.46
C GLY A 19 8.04 -28.48 10.97
N MET A 20 8.72 -28.45 9.82
CA MET A 20 9.36 -27.26 9.23
C MET A 20 8.56 -26.59 8.10
N THR A 21 7.26 -26.78 8.05
CA THR A 21 6.41 -25.88 7.25
C THR A 21 6.33 -24.55 7.98
N VAL A 22 7.40 -23.75 7.90
CA VAL A 22 7.36 -22.33 8.24
C VAL A 22 6.24 -21.74 7.38
N MET A 23 5.13 -21.36 7.99
CA MET A 23 4.12 -20.54 7.34
C MET A 23 4.77 -19.21 6.99
N CYS A 24 5.36 -19.16 5.79
CA CYS A 24 5.82 -17.92 5.20
C CYS A 24 4.57 -17.10 4.90
N HIS A 25 4.12 -16.30 5.86
CA HIS A 25 3.12 -15.29 5.58
C HIS A 25 3.79 -14.30 4.64
N ALA A 26 3.46 -14.38 3.35
CA ALA A 26 3.91 -13.40 2.38
C ALA A 26 3.43 -12.03 2.87
N GLN A 27 4.37 -11.16 3.21
CA GLN A 27 4.05 -9.80 3.63
C GLN A 27 3.44 -9.07 2.44
N ILE A 28 2.23 -8.54 2.61
CA ILE A 28 1.55 -7.73 1.60
C ILE A 28 2.39 -6.49 1.35
N LYS A 29 2.77 -6.24 0.09
CA LYS A 29 3.51 -5.06 -0.34
C LYS A 29 2.61 -4.09 -1.07
N ILE A 30 2.88 -2.80 -0.89
CA ILE A 30 2.12 -1.75 -1.58
C ILE A 30 2.31 -1.82 -3.11
N SER A 31 3.46 -2.31 -3.59
CA SER A 31 3.72 -2.54 -5.01
C SER A 31 2.73 -3.53 -5.64
N ASP A 32 2.43 -4.63 -4.94
CA ASP A 32 1.49 -5.65 -5.44
C ASP A 32 0.08 -5.06 -5.51
N LEU A 33 -0.33 -4.33 -4.47
CA LEU A 33 -1.62 -3.65 -4.45
C LEU A 33 -1.73 -2.55 -5.52
N PHE A 34 -0.64 -1.81 -5.78
CA PHE A 34 -0.63 -0.80 -6.85
C PHE A 34 -0.76 -1.44 -8.23
N ARG A 35 -0.10 -2.56 -8.47
CA ARG A 35 -0.27 -3.34 -9.71
C ARG A 35 -1.73 -3.72 -9.92
N GLU A 36 -2.39 -4.24 -8.88
CA GLU A 36 -3.76 -4.73 -8.90
C GLU A 36 -4.83 -3.62 -8.77
N MET A 37 -4.40 -2.35 -8.65
CA MET A 37 -5.33 -1.22 -8.54
C MET A 37 -6.27 -1.15 -9.74
N PRO A 38 -7.60 -1.09 -9.53
CA PRO A 38 -8.56 -0.96 -10.62
C PRO A 38 -8.28 0.26 -11.50
N ASP A 39 -8.35 0.11 -12.81
CA ASP A 39 -8.17 1.21 -13.77
C ASP A 39 -9.17 2.37 -13.55
N SER A 40 -10.35 2.08 -12.99
CA SER A 40 -11.33 3.11 -12.61
C SER A 40 -10.83 4.09 -11.56
N LEU A 41 -9.91 3.67 -10.69
CA LEU A 41 -9.31 4.53 -9.66
C LEU A 41 -8.13 5.35 -10.17
N LEU A 42 -7.48 4.89 -11.25
CA LEU A 42 -6.35 5.56 -11.89
C LEU A 42 -6.37 5.35 -13.42
N PRO A 43 -7.35 5.91 -14.13
CA PRO A 43 -7.58 5.63 -15.55
C PRO A 43 -6.45 6.12 -16.46
N VAL A 44 -5.60 7.00 -15.95
CA VAL A 44 -4.45 7.59 -16.68
C VAL A 44 -3.32 6.59 -16.87
N LEU A 45 -3.16 5.63 -15.95
CA LEU A 45 -2.11 4.61 -15.98
C LEU A 45 -2.72 3.22 -16.18
N SER A 46 -2.28 2.52 -17.23
CA SER A 46 -2.62 1.11 -17.41
C SER A 46 -1.89 0.23 -16.39
N GLU A 47 -2.32 -1.02 -16.26
CA GLU A 47 -1.62 -2.02 -15.46
C GLU A 47 -0.16 -2.17 -15.91
N ASN A 48 0.11 -2.22 -17.24
CA ASN A 48 1.46 -2.29 -17.77
C ASN A 48 2.31 -1.08 -17.36
N ASN A 49 1.75 0.13 -17.39
CA ASN A 49 2.47 1.31 -16.92
C ASN A 49 2.84 1.19 -15.43
N ARG A 50 1.94 0.63 -14.61
CA ARG A 50 2.19 0.43 -13.18
C ARG A 50 3.28 -0.62 -12.94
N LEU A 51 3.27 -1.72 -13.72
CA LEU A 51 4.33 -2.74 -13.69
C LEU A 51 5.69 -2.15 -14.09
N ASP A 52 5.75 -1.44 -15.22
CA ASP A 52 6.99 -0.82 -15.69
C ASP A 52 7.59 0.13 -14.64
N MET A 53 6.75 0.95 -13.97
CA MET A 53 7.21 1.83 -12.90
C MET A 53 7.82 1.06 -11.73
N ILE A 54 7.20 -0.04 -11.31
CA ILE A 54 7.69 -0.89 -10.22
C ILE A 54 9.04 -1.50 -10.60
N ASP A 55 9.15 -2.04 -11.82
CA ASP A 55 10.37 -2.68 -12.32
C ASP A 55 11.51 -1.66 -12.48
N PHE A 56 11.23 -0.45 -12.93
CA PHE A 56 12.21 0.63 -13.04
C PHE A 56 12.73 1.04 -11.66
N MET A 57 11.84 1.21 -10.67
CA MET A 57 12.24 1.49 -9.30
C MET A 57 13.11 0.37 -8.72
N ALA A 58 12.71 -0.88 -8.90
CA ALA A 58 13.47 -2.03 -8.42
C ALA A 58 14.87 -2.14 -9.07
N SER A 59 15.02 -1.65 -10.31
CA SER A 59 16.27 -1.63 -11.06
C SER A 59 17.09 -0.37 -10.83
N GLY A 60 16.65 0.56 -9.96
CA GLY A 60 17.33 1.84 -9.70
C GLY A 60 17.29 2.81 -10.90
N MET A 61 16.38 2.59 -11.83
CA MET A 61 16.17 3.47 -12.97
C MET A 61 15.14 4.55 -12.68
N LYS A 62 15.12 5.62 -13.49
CA LYS A 62 14.03 6.60 -13.45
C LYS A 62 12.71 5.92 -13.83
N ALA A 63 11.77 5.87 -12.92
CA ALA A 63 10.49 5.21 -13.10
C ALA A 63 9.46 6.10 -13.81
N GLU A 64 9.76 6.51 -15.04
CA GLU A 64 8.94 7.37 -15.89
C GLU A 64 8.31 6.58 -17.03
N VAL A 65 6.99 6.73 -17.22
CA VAL A 65 6.24 6.11 -18.31
C VAL A 65 5.36 7.13 -19.03
N SER A 66 5.03 6.86 -20.29
CA SER A 66 4.01 7.63 -21.02
C SER A 66 2.62 7.23 -20.52
N ASN A 67 1.77 8.22 -20.24
CA ASN A 67 0.42 7.99 -19.76
C ASN A 67 -0.65 8.14 -20.85
N ARG A 68 -1.88 7.74 -20.57
CA ARG A 68 -3.00 7.78 -21.54
C ARG A 68 -3.43 9.20 -21.95
N LEU A 69 -2.97 10.24 -21.24
CA LEU A 69 -3.26 11.65 -21.58
C LEU A 69 -2.20 12.23 -22.53
N GLY A 70 -1.25 11.44 -23.00
CA GLY A 70 -0.15 11.88 -23.87
C GLY A 70 0.99 12.58 -23.12
N GLY A 71 0.92 12.66 -21.80
CA GLY A 71 1.98 13.17 -20.95
C GLY A 71 2.81 12.05 -20.35
N LYS A 72 3.58 12.39 -19.32
CA LYS A 72 4.41 11.46 -18.56
C LYS A 72 3.96 11.39 -17.11
N SER A 73 4.15 10.21 -16.53
CA SER A 73 3.96 9.95 -15.11
C SER A 73 5.23 9.32 -14.55
N GLU A 74 5.56 9.59 -13.30
CA GLU A 74 6.79 9.14 -12.67
C GLU A 74 6.51 8.62 -11.26
N MET A 75 6.95 7.41 -10.94
CA MET A 75 7.01 6.95 -9.57
C MET A 75 8.26 7.52 -8.91
N THR A 76 8.07 8.30 -7.86
CA THR A 76 9.15 9.05 -7.18
C THR A 76 9.57 8.40 -5.85
N MET A 77 8.78 7.47 -5.34
CA MET A 77 9.05 6.75 -4.09
C MET A 77 8.39 5.37 -4.13
N LEU A 78 9.12 4.36 -3.66
CA LEU A 78 8.61 3.01 -3.44
C LEU A 78 9.32 2.38 -2.25
N THR A 79 8.53 1.94 -1.26
CA THR A 79 8.96 1.11 -0.13
C THR A 79 8.05 -0.12 -0.04
N ASP A 80 8.21 -0.96 0.97
CA ASP A 80 7.31 -2.12 1.16
C ASP A 80 5.87 -1.69 1.52
N ASP A 81 5.69 -0.53 2.15
CA ASP A 81 4.41 -0.08 2.69
C ASP A 81 3.94 1.28 2.15
N SER A 82 4.71 1.93 1.30
CA SER A 82 4.35 3.22 0.73
C SER A 82 4.89 3.42 -0.68
N LEU A 83 4.14 4.17 -1.50
CA LEU A 83 4.59 4.63 -2.80
C LEU A 83 4.03 6.02 -3.13
N ARG A 84 4.73 6.72 -4.02
CA ARG A 84 4.29 8.01 -4.55
C ARG A 84 4.48 8.04 -6.06
N VAL A 85 3.42 8.46 -6.76
CA VAL A 85 3.41 8.64 -8.22
C VAL A 85 2.99 10.07 -8.55
N LYS A 86 3.85 10.80 -9.23
CA LYS A 86 3.49 12.03 -9.94
C LYS A 86 2.77 11.60 -11.21
N VAL A 87 1.45 11.66 -11.22
CA VAL A 87 0.60 11.24 -12.35
C VAL A 87 0.65 12.26 -13.49
N SER A 88 0.67 13.54 -13.11
CA SER A 88 0.83 14.69 -14.02
C SER A 88 1.44 15.85 -13.23
N ASP A 89 1.62 17.01 -13.87
CA ASP A 89 2.06 18.22 -13.14
C ASP A 89 1.04 18.68 -12.10
N ALA A 90 -0.24 18.32 -12.27
CA ALA A 90 -1.32 18.76 -11.39
C ALA A 90 -1.88 17.67 -10.47
N LEU A 91 -1.37 16.44 -10.53
CA LEU A 91 -1.86 15.32 -9.72
C LEU A 91 -0.72 14.43 -9.24
N THR A 92 -0.60 14.32 -7.95
CA THR A 92 0.23 13.31 -7.28
C THR A 92 -0.65 12.35 -6.47
N ILE A 93 -0.35 11.06 -6.51
CA ILE A 93 -0.98 10.03 -5.69
C ILE A 93 0.07 9.45 -4.76
N THR A 94 -0.28 9.38 -3.47
CA THR A 94 0.51 8.67 -2.46
C THR A 94 -0.34 7.56 -1.88
N LEU A 95 0.18 6.34 -1.86
CA LEU A 95 -0.44 5.19 -1.22
C LEU A 95 0.38 4.78 0.00
N LEU A 96 -0.31 4.48 1.09
CA LEU A 96 0.26 3.96 2.33
C LEU A 96 -0.51 2.71 2.76
N LEU A 97 0.21 1.67 3.17
CA LEU A 97 -0.36 0.56 3.94
C LEU A 97 -0.35 0.94 5.41
N VAL A 98 -1.54 0.99 6.00
CA VAL A 98 -1.73 1.31 7.41
C VAL A 98 -2.46 0.18 8.13
N THR A 99 -2.22 0.05 9.44
CA THR A 99 -2.88 -0.98 10.26
C THR A 99 -3.88 -0.30 11.19
N PRO A 100 -5.21 -0.48 10.98
CA PRO A 100 -6.21 0.04 11.88
C PRO A 100 -6.04 -0.52 13.30
N LEU A 101 -6.38 0.29 14.33
CA LEU A 101 -6.26 -0.10 15.74
C LEU A 101 -7.09 -1.34 16.10
N ASP A 102 -8.27 -1.47 15.50
CA ASP A 102 -9.16 -2.62 15.66
C ASP A 102 -8.69 -3.88 14.93
N SER A 103 -7.65 -3.75 14.11
CA SER A 103 -7.09 -4.81 13.27
C SER A 103 -5.67 -5.23 13.67
N ILE A 104 -5.11 -4.67 14.75
CA ILE A 104 -3.72 -4.95 15.19
C ILE A 104 -3.54 -6.45 15.46
N GLU A 105 -4.49 -7.09 16.14
CA GLU A 105 -4.40 -8.52 16.47
C GLU A 105 -4.57 -9.42 15.24
N SER A 106 -5.36 -9.02 14.26
CA SER A 106 -5.60 -9.75 13.02
C SER A 106 -4.54 -9.52 11.95
N GLY A 107 -3.71 -8.46 12.09
CA GLY A 107 -2.73 -8.04 11.09
C GLY A 107 -3.34 -7.51 9.79
N ASN A 108 -4.65 -7.24 9.77
CA ASN A 108 -5.32 -6.72 8.59
C ASN A 108 -4.86 -5.29 8.30
N LYS A 109 -4.44 -5.05 7.05
CA LYS A 109 -4.03 -3.73 6.58
C LYS A 109 -5.10 -3.13 5.69
N VAL A 110 -5.09 -1.80 5.60
CA VAL A 110 -5.90 -1.03 4.66
C VAL A 110 -5.01 -0.09 3.87
N ILE A 111 -5.49 0.35 2.71
CA ILE A 111 -4.79 1.29 1.83
C ILE A 111 -5.31 2.69 2.14
N CYS A 112 -4.42 3.59 2.56
CA CYS A 112 -4.66 5.02 2.60
C CYS A 112 -4.19 5.60 1.25
N CYS A 113 -5.10 6.20 0.50
CA CYS A 113 -4.83 6.84 -0.79
C CYS A 113 -5.01 8.35 -0.66
N ILE A 114 -3.90 9.09 -0.81
CA ILE A 114 -3.87 10.55 -0.78
C ILE A 114 -3.69 11.05 -2.21
N ARG A 115 -4.67 11.80 -2.72
CA ARG A 115 -4.59 12.48 -4.01
C ARG A 115 -4.36 13.96 -3.78
N THR A 116 -3.22 14.45 -4.21
CA THR A 116 -2.85 15.87 -4.09
C THR A 116 -2.96 16.53 -5.44
N TYR A 117 -3.78 17.57 -5.52
CA TYR A 117 -4.08 18.36 -6.71
C TYR A 117 -3.45 19.73 -6.61
N GLY A 118 -2.95 20.24 -7.73
CA GLY A 118 -2.39 21.58 -7.88
C GLY A 118 -1.01 21.56 -8.51
N THR A 119 -0.65 22.69 -9.09
CA THR A 119 0.69 22.94 -9.70
C THR A 119 1.54 23.88 -8.87
N ASP A 120 0.91 24.62 -7.95
CA ASP A 120 1.56 25.58 -7.05
C ASP A 120 1.54 25.03 -5.63
N GLU A 121 2.71 24.92 -5.01
CA GLU A 121 2.87 24.40 -3.64
C GLU A 121 2.04 25.19 -2.60
N SER A 122 1.76 26.47 -2.86
CA SER A 122 0.95 27.31 -1.96
C SER A 122 -0.56 27.03 -2.05
N MET A 123 -1.02 26.31 -3.09
CA MET A 123 -2.43 26.06 -3.38
C MET A 123 -2.76 24.58 -3.55
N LEU A 124 -1.95 23.69 -3.02
CA LEU A 124 -2.21 22.26 -3.08
C LEU A 124 -3.46 21.90 -2.27
N GLN A 125 -4.28 21.03 -2.86
CA GLN A 125 -5.45 20.45 -2.20
C GLN A 125 -5.33 18.93 -2.23
N SER A 126 -5.59 18.30 -1.09
CA SER A 126 -5.53 16.86 -0.99
C SER A 126 -6.87 16.25 -0.61
N VAL A 127 -7.10 15.04 -1.13
CA VAL A 127 -8.25 14.19 -0.80
C VAL A 127 -7.72 12.85 -0.35
N THR A 128 -8.03 12.48 0.89
CA THR A 128 -7.67 11.17 1.45
C THR A 128 -8.87 10.25 1.40
N SER A 129 -8.62 9.02 0.95
CA SER A 129 -9.61 7.94 0.88
C SER A 129 -8.98 6.66 1.40
N PHE A 130 -9.80 5.81 2.03
CA PHE A 130 -9.35 4.52 2.53
C PHE A 130 -10.00 3.39 1.75
N TYR A 131 -9.24 2.33 1.49
CA TYR A 131 -9.66 1.14 0.76
C TYR A 131 -9.20 -0.11 1.50
N THR A 132 -9.99 -1.17 1.38
CA THR A 132 -9.49 -2.51 1.73
C THR A 132 -8.36 -2.91 0.78
N ILE A 133 -7.60 -3.95 1.10
CA ILE A 133 -6.57 -4.50 0.20
C ILE A 133 -7.14 -5.06 -1.11
N GLN A 134 -8.47 -5.25 -1.21
CA GLN A 134 -9.19 -5.59 -2.45
C GLN A 134 -9.73 -4.35 -3.19
N TRP A 135 -9.30 -3.15 -2.83
CA TRP A 135 -9.71 -1.88 -3.43
C TRP A 135 -11.19 -1.52 -3.26
N ASN A 136 -11.88 -2.10 -2.27
CA ASN A 136 -13.22 -1.64 -1.89
C ASN A 136 -13.11 -0.36 -1.06
N GLN A 137 -13.77 0.71 -1.48
CA GLN A 137 -13.73 1.98 -0.76
C GLN A 137 -14.42 1.86 0.60
N MET A 138 -13.79 2.41 1.62
CA MET A 138 -14.33 2.50 2.97
C MET A 138 -15.10 3.82 3.11
N ASN A 139 -16.27 3.77 3.77
CA ASN A 139 -17.12 4.94 3.96
C ASN A 139 -16.64 5.84 5.11
N GLN A 140 -15.77 5.33 5.96
CA GLN A 140 -15.25 6.03 7.13
C GLN A 140 -13.74 5.79 7.26
N MET A 141 -13.05 6.77 7.83
CA MET A 141 -11.65 6.61 8.23
C MET A 141 -11.57 5.56 9.33
N PRO A 142 -10.73 4.52 9.19
CA PRO A 142 -10.50 3.57 10.25
C PRO A 142 -9.77 4.26 11.43
N PRO A 143 -9.95 3.79 12.68
CA PRO A 143 -9.14 4.27 13.80
C PRO A 143 -7.68 3.88 13.57
N LEU A 144 -6.78 4.86 13.55
CA LEU A 144 -5.35 4.67 13.28
C LEU A 144 -4.53 4.86 14.55
N ASN A 145 -3.38 4.18 14.61
CA ASN A 145 -2.37 4.43 15.63
C ASN A 145 -1.66 5.78 15.39
N ASP A 146 -0.93 6.25 16.40
CA ASP A 146 -0.24 7.54 16.33
C ASP A 146 0.84 7.58 15.25
N GLU A 147 1.52 6.46 14.98
CA GLU A 147 2.57 6.35 13.96
C GLU A 147 1.98 6.54 12.56
N ASP A 148 0.94 5.78 12.20
CA ASP A 148 0.28 5.91 10.90
C ASP A 148 -0.39 7.26 10.73
N THR A 149 -0.96 7.80 11.81
CA THR A 149 -1.52 9.16 11.83
C THR A 149 -0.45 10.20 11.52
N GLN A 150 0.72 10.13 12.17
CA GLN A 150 1.84 11.05 11.90
C GLN A 150 2.40 10.87 10.47
N ARG A 151 2.49 9.65 9.96
CA ARG A 151 2.92 9.39 8.58
C ARG A 151 1.99 10.05 7.56
N ILE A 152 0.68 9.92 7.75
CA ILE A 152 -0.32 10.58 6.90
C ILE A 152 -0.20 12.10 7.03
N GLN A 153 -0.06 12.63 8.24
CA GLN A 153 0.09 14.07 8.50
C GLN A 153 1.35 14.65 7.84
N ALA A 154 2.47 13.95 7.90
CA ALA A 154 3.72 14.39 7.28
C ALA A 154 3.61 14.49 5.74
N LEU A 155 2.71 13.71 5.14
CA LEU A 155 2.49 13.68 3.70
C LEU A 155 1.38 14.64 3.26
N ASP A 156 0.49 15.01 4.19
CA ASP A 156 -0.66 15.84 3.88
C ASP A 156 -1.20 16.61 5.09
N MET A 157 -0.53 17.67 5.45
CA MET A 157 -0.95 18.56 6.54
C MET A 157 -2.35 19.19 6.33
N GLN A 158 -2.82 19.32 5.10
CA GLN A 158 -4.10 19.94 4.78
C GLN A 158 -5.29 18.98 5.00
N THR A 159 -5.15 17.71 4.68
CA THR A 159 -6.25 16.74 4.70
C THR A 159 -6.74 16.46 6.10
N ILE A 160 -5.84 16.31 7.08
CA ILE A 160 -6.23 15.99 8.46
C ILE A 160 -6.89 17.18 9.17
N LEU A 161 -6.47 18.39 8.87
CA LEU A 161 -7.13 19.61 9.39
C LEU A 161 -8.58 19.71 8.89
N ASN A 162 -8.87 19.23 7.69
CA ASN A 162 -10.22 19.21 7.14
C ASN A 162 -11.09 18.07 7.73
N TRP A 163 -10.50 16.91 8.00
CA TRP A 163 -11.19 15.80 8.67
C TRP A 163 -11.46 16.10 10.15
N GLY A 164 -10.49 16.65 10.88
CA GLY A 164 -10.67 17.08 12.27
C GLY A 164 -11.79 18.11 12.44
N ARG A 165 -11.96 19.01 11.46
CA ARG A 165 -13.10 19.96 11.44
C ARG A 165 -14.44 19.30 11.15
N GLY A 166 -14.46 18.20 10.39
CA GLY A 166 -15.68 17.43 10.09
C GLY A 166 -16.20 16.63 11.29
N ILE A 167 -15.30 16.16 12.16
CA ILE A 167 -15.65 15.42 13.39
C ILE A 167 -16.17 16.36 14.48
N LEU A 168 -15.67 17.60 14.54
CA LEU A 168 -16.09 18.61 15.52
C LEU A 168 -17.41 19.31 15.15
N LYS A 169 -18.04 19.00 14.04
CA LYS A 169 -19.32 19.56 13.58
C LYS A 169 -20.51 18.62 13.75
N LYS A 170 -20.45 17.64 14.64
CA LYS A 170 -21.57 16.81 15.07
C LYS A 170 -21.84 17.03 16.56
N ASP A 171 -22.28 18.23 16.90
CA ASP A 171 -23.07 18.55 18.08
C ASP A 171 -24.41 19.14 17.64
#